data_f323a333dc60b0be8c1a795f97b914f8
#
_entry.id   f323a333dc60b0be8c1a795f97b914f8
#
_cell.length_a   1.000
_cell.length_b   1.000
_cell.length_c   1.000
_cell.angle_alpha   90.00
_cell.angle_beta   90.00
_cell.angle_gamma   90.00
#
_symmetry.space_group_name_H-M   'P 1'
#
loop_
_entity.id
_entity.type
_entity.pdbx_description
1 polymer ?
#
loop_
_entity_poly.entity_id
_entity_poly.type
_entity_poly.pdbx_seq_one_letter_code
_entity_poly.pdbx_strand_id
1 'polypeptide(L)'
;MSRYQRLHTHETFHIIFYIKMKDMKKIRAAVVGYGNIGHYAIQALEAADDFEIAGVVRRHGAENKPAELAQYEVVKDIRELKDVDVAILATPTRSCEEYAKQIAALGINTVDSFDIHTSIVDYRRTLAEECKKNGTVSVIAAGWDPGSDSIVRTLMQSLAPKGLSYTNFGPGMSMGHSVCVRSKEGVKDALSMTIPKGEGLHRRMVYVELEEGAKLEDVTAAIKADPYFSNDETHVFAVPSVDAVRDMGHGVHLTRKGVSGKTQNQRMEFTMSINNPALTGQVLVNVARASMRQQPGCYTMVEIPVIDMLAGEREDLIAHLV
;
A
#
# COMPACT_ATOMS: atom_id res chain seq x y z
N MET A 1 8.32 -31.63 27.07
CA MET A 1 9.39 -30.99 26.29
C MET A 1 9.94 -29.80 27.08
N SER A 2 11.24 -29.79 27.38
CA SER A 2 11.86 -28.74 28.18
C SER A 2 11.97 -27.42 27.38
N ARG A 3 12.06 -26.27 28.08
CA ARG A 3 12.27 -24.94 27.50
C ARG A 3 13.53 -24.88 26.60
N TYR A 4 14.53 -25.71 26.87
CA TYR A 4 15.77 -25.86 26.09
C TYR A 4 15.55 -26.53 24.73
N GLN A 5 14.67 -27.52 24.62
CA GLN A 5 14.36 -28.17 23.33
C GLN A 5 13.58 -27.27 22.38
N ARG A 6 12.75 -26.32 22.89
CA ARG A 6 12.03 -25.35 22.04
C ARG A 6 12.96 -24.27 21.46
N LEU A 7 13.98 -23.85 22.19
CA LEU A 7 14.96 -22.86 21.69
C LEU A 7 15.81 -23.44 20.56
N HIS A 8 16.30 -24.67 20.71
CA HIS A 8 17.10 -25.34 19.66
C HIS A 8 16.30 -25.64 18.39
N THR A 9 15.01 -25.96 18.50
CA THR A 9 14.14 -26.16 17.32
C THR A 9 13.88 -24.85 16.57
N HIS A 10 13.78 -23.72 17.27
CA HIS A 10 13.59 -22.41 16.64
C HIS A 10 14.86 -21.95 15.87
N GLU A 11 16.04 -22.06 16.46
CA GLU A 11 17.30 -21.70 15.79
C GLU A 11 17.59 -22.59 14.59
N THR A 12 17.38 -23.90 14.73
CA THR A 12 17.56 -24.86 13.62
C THR A 12 16.56 -24.60 12.47
N PHE A 13 15.32 -24.23 12.80
CA PHE A 13 14.30 -23.87 11.82
C PHE A 13 14.71 -22.62 11.03
N HIS A 14 15.18 -21.58 11.69
CA HIS A 14 15.66 -20.37 11.04
C HIS A 14 16.84 -20.61 10.10
N ILE A 15 17.78 -21.47 10.50
CA ILE A 15 18.95 -21.80 9.68
C ILE A 15 18.54 -22.62 8.44
N ILE A 16 17.70 -23.64 8.59
CA ILE A 16 17.20 -24.45 7.48
C ILE A 16 16.35 -23.61 6.52
N PHE A 17 15.49 -22.74 7.04
CA PHE A 17 14.68 -21.82 6.29
C PHE A 17 15.55 -20.85 5.45
N TYR A 18 16.59 -20.26 6.07
CA TYR A 18 17.52 -19.36 5.40
C TYR A 18 18.33 -20.06 4.30
N ILE A 19 18.75 -21.32 4.52
CA ILE A 19 19.48 -22.10 3.51
C ILE A 19 18.57 -22.45 2.32
N LYS A 20 17.34 -22.89 2.55
CA LYS A 20 16.36 -23.20 1.48
C LYS A 20 16.02 -21.98 0.63
N MET A 21 15.91 -20.79 1.23
CA MET A 21 15.62 -19.53 0.51
C MET A 21 16.73 -19.13 -0.47
N LYS A 22 18.00 -19.46 -0.17
CA LYS A 22 19.15 -19.11 -1.02
C LYS A 22 19.19 -19.86 -2.35
N ASP A 23 18.57 -21.02 -2.44
CA ASP A 23 18.59 -21.88 -3.63
C ASP A 23 17.37 -21.67 -4.56
N MET A 24 16.40 -20.81 -4.15
CA MET A 24 15.22 -20.50 -4.97
C MET A 24 15.54 -19.43 -6.02
N LYS A 25 14.96 -19.58 -7.21
CA LYS A 25 14.98 -18.51 -8.22
C LYS A 25 14.31 -17.27 -7.64
N LYS A 26 15.03 -16.15 -7.55
CA LYS A 26 14.51 -14.88 -7.05
C LYS A 26 13.47 -14.31 -8.01
N ILE A 27 12.44 -13.67 -7.42
CA ILE A 27 11.44 -12.92 -8.17
C ILE A 27 12.06 -11.59 -8.61
N ARG A 28 12.07 -11.33 -9.93
CA ARG A 28 12.62 -10.10 -10.48
C ARG A 28 11.57 -9.01 -10.55
N ALA A 29 11.68 -8.02 -9.66
CA ALA A 29 10.72 -6.93 -9.52
C ALA A 29 11.26 -5.62 -10.12
N ALA A 30 10.43 -4.93 -10.92
CA ALA A 30 10.65 -3.56 -11.34
C ALA A 30 9.80 -2.61 -10.50
N VAL A 31 10.35 -1.44 -10.12
CA VAL A 31 9.60 -0.39 -9.45
C VAL A 31 9.27 0.72 -10.44
N VAL A 32 7.98 0.94 -10.69
CA VAL A 32 7.48 1.95 -11.63
C VAL A 32 7.03 3.18 -10.85
N GLY A 33 7.80 4.26 -10.92
CA GLY A 33 7.67 5.45 -10.12
C GLY A 33 8.62 5.48 -8.92
N TYR A 34 9.18 6.65 -8.63
CA TYR A 34 10.13 6.84 -7.52
C TYR A 34 9.75 8.10 -6.72
N GLY A 35 8.60 8.02 -6.08
CA GLY A 35 8.14 8.93 -5.01
C GLY A 35 8.32 8.25 -3.65
N ASN A 36 7.59 8.71 -2.62
CA ASN A 36 7.68 8.14 -1.27
C ASN A 36 7.43 6.62 -1.25
N ILE A 37 6.39 6.13 -1.92
CA ILE A 37 6.08 4.69 -1.97
C ILE A 37 7.18 3.93 -2.72
N GLY A 38 7.65 4.44 -3.87
CA GLY A 38 8.71 3.79 -4.64
C GLY A 38 10.02 3.68 -3.88
N HIS A 39 10.39 4.72 -3.13
CA HIS A 39 11.56 4.71 -2.25
C HIS A 39 11.45 3.59 -1.19
N TYR A 40 10.33 3.50 -0.47
CA TYR A 40 10.14 2.45 0.54
C TYR A 40 9.93 1.05 -0.07
N ALA A 41 9.38 0.95 -1.29
CA ALA A 41 9.31 -0.32 -2.00
C ALA A 41 10.71 -0.87 -2.37
N ILE A 42 11.64 -0.01 -2.78
CA ILE A 42 13.04 -0.38 -2.99
C ILE A 42 13.66 -0.91 -1.69
N GLN A 43 13.51 -0.19 -0.57
CA GLN A 43 14.02 -0.64 0.73
C GLN A 43 13.42 -1.99 1.17
N ALA A 44 12.12 -2.20 0.92
CA ALA A 44 11.47 -3.46 1.24
C ALA A 44 11.96 -4.62 0.34
N LEU A 45 12.24 -4.35 -0.93
CA LEU A 45 12.84 -5.32 -1.86
C LEU A 45 14.27 -5.67 -1.46
N GLU A 46 15.09 -4.68 -1.06
CA GLU A 46 16.46 -4.90 -0.56
C GLU A 46 16.51 -5.79 0.67
N ALA A 47 15.47 -5.69 1.53
CA ALA A 47 15.33 -6.49 2.74
C ALA A 47 14.71 -7.89 2.49
N ALA A 48 14.26 -8.19 1.27
CA ALA A 48 13.59 -9.45 0.92
C ALA A 48 14.53 -10.40 0.17
N ASP A 49 14.92 -11.50 0.80
CA ASP A 49 15.89 -12.45 0.25
C ASP A 49 15.40 -13.17 -1.02
N ASP A 50 14.09 -13.25 -1.22
CA ASP A 50 13.42 -13.91 -2.36
C ASP A 50 13.21 -12.99 -3.57
N PHE A 51 13.67 -11.72 -3.51
CA PHE A 51 13.56 -10.77 -4.59
C PHE A 51 14.93 -10.33 -5.16
N GLU A 52 14.89 -9.91 -6.41
CA GLU A 52 15.94 -9.16 -7.10
C GLU A 52 15.31 -7.93 -7.77
N ILE A 53 15.94 -6.76 -7.61
CA ILE A 53 15.46 -5.54 -8.25
C ILE A 53 15.95 -5.53 -9.70
N ALA A 54 15.01 -5.70 -10.65
CA ALA A 54 15.30 -5.67 -12.09
C ALA A 54 15.66 -4.25 -12.57
N GLY A 55 15.06 -3.23 -11.94
CA GLY A 55 15.33 -1.84 -12.24
C GLY A 55 14.21 -0.90 -11.78
N VAL A 56 14.38 0.38 -12.04
CA VAL A 56 13.45 1.45 -11.68
C VAL A 56 13.01 2.21 -12.92
N VAL A 57 11.70 2.33 -13.13
CA VAL A 57 11.14 3.11 -14.25
C VAL A 57 10.78 4.50 -13.74
N ARG A 58 11.36 5.53 -14.34
CA ARG A 58 11.11 6.94 -14.01
C ARG A 58 10.81 7.73 -15.28
N ARG A 59 9.94 8.75 -15.18
CA ARG A 59 9.56 9.64 -16.29
C ARG A 59 10.78 10.23 -17.02
N HIS A 60 11.82 10.60 -16.28
CA HIS A 60 13.06 11.16 -16.82
C HIS A 60 14.20 10.12 -16.92
N GLY A 61 13.92 8.84 -16.69
CA GLY A 61 14.94 7.79 -16.72
C GLY A 61 16.08 8.08 -15.74
N ALA A 62 17.31 7.94 -16.24
CA ALA A 62 18.53 8.19 -15.47
C ALA A 62 18.86 9.68 -15.27
N GLU A 63 18.13 10.61 -15.88
CA GLU A 63 18.34 12.04 -15.68
C GLU A 63 18.08 12.42 -14.21
N ASN A 64 19.03 13.16 -13.60
CA ASN A 64 18.98 13.51 -12.18
C ASN A 64 18.68 12.30 -11.28
N LYS A 65 19.36 11.19 -11.56
CA LYS A 65 19.21 9.93 -10.79
C LYS A 65 19.60 10.16 -9.33
N PRO A 66 18.71 9.89 -8.37
CA PRO A 66 19.04 9.94 -6.95
C PRO A 66 20.23 9.03 -6.60
N ALA A 67 21.06 9.46 -5.65
CA ALA A 67 22.27 8.71 -5.25
C ALA A 67 21.95 7.29 -4.76
N GLU A 68 20.86 7.10 -4.04
CA GLU A 68 20.39 5.80 -3.55
C GLU A 68 20.02 4.81 -4.67
N LEU A 69 19.74 5.30 -5.87
CA LEU A 69 19.51 4.45 -7.05
C LEU A 69 20.79 4.12 -7.83
N ALA A 70 21.97 4.57 -7.39
CA ALA A 70 23.22 4.44 -8.15
C ALA A 70 23.49 3.01 -8.64
N GLN A 71 23.16 2.01 -7.81
CA GLN A 71 23.40 0.59 -8.09
C GLN A 71 22.33 -0.06 -8.99
N TYR A 72 21.19 0.60 -9.27
CA TYR A 72 20.11 0.03 -10.05
C TYR A 72 20.09 0.57 -11.47
N GLU A 73 19.62 -0.24 -12.40
CA GLU A 73 19.24 0.22 -13.73
C GLU A 73 18.02 1.14 -13.62
N VAL A 74 18.10 2.34 -14.24
CA VAL A 74 17.01 3.33 -14.21
C VAL A 74 16.70 3.73 -15.65
N VAL A 75 15.47 3.42 -16.06
CA VAL A 75 15.00 3.55 -17.44
C VAL A 75 13.77 4.44 -17.54
N LYS A 76 13.37 4.80 -18.78
CA LYS A 76 12.12 5.52 -19.05
C LYS A 76 10.94 4.58 -19.30
N ASP A 77 11.21 3.38 -19.79
CA ASP A 77 10.19 2.41 -20.16
C ASP A 77 10.57 1.02 -19.59
N ILE A 78 9.60 0.30 -19.05
CA ILE A 78 9.80 -1.04 -18.49
C ILE A 78 10.31 -2.05 -19.52
N ARG A 79 10.03 -1.82 -20.82
CA ARG A 79 10.50 -2.65 -21.94
C ARG A 79 12.01 -2.64 -22.11
N GLU A 80 12.71 -1.68 -21.52
CA GLU A 80 14.17 -1.61 -21.51
C GLU A 80 14.78 -2.58 -20.48
N LEU A 81 13.99 -2.99 -19.44
CA LEU A 81 14.43 -3.96 -18.45
C LEU A 81 14.24 -5.40 -18.95
N LYS A 82 15.10 -6.31 -18.46
CA LYS A 82 15.06 -7.71 -18.85
C LYS A 82 14.52 -8.59 -17.75
N ASP A 83 13.80 -9.65 -18.16
CA ASP A 83 13.35 -10.74 -17.28
C ASP A 83 12.59 -10.23 -16.04
N VAL A 84 11.66 -9.27 -16.23
CA VAL A 84 10.83 -8.74 -15.16
C VAL A 84 9.65 -9.69 -14.92
N ASP A 85 9.55 -10.25 -13.71
CA ASP A 85 8.42 -11.11 -13.31
C ASP A 85 7.22 -10.28 -12.84
N VAL A 86 7.47 -9.16 -12.11
CA VAL A 86 6.43 -8.30 -11.54
C VAL A 86 6.82 -6.83 -11.50
N ALA A 87 5.87 -5.95 -11.77
CA ALA A 87 6.02 -4.50 -11.67
C ALA A 87 5.24 -3.95 -10.45
N ILE A 88 5.94 -3.26 -9.55
CA ILE A 88 5.37 -2.52 -8.43
C ILE A 88 5.05 -1.10 -8.89
N LEU A 89 3.77 -0.78 -9.02
CA LEU A 89 3.31 0.53 -9.50
C LEU A 89 3.23 1.53 -8.34
N ALA A 90 4.30 2.27 -8.14
CA ALA A 90 4.40 3.37 -7.17
C ALA A 90 4.12 4.74 -7.84
N THR A 91 3.13 4.76 -8.74
CA THR A 91 2.69 5.92 -9.51
C THR A 91 1.48 6.59 -8.84
N PRO A 92 1.14 7.83 -9.22
CA PRO A 92 -0.12 8.43 -8.77
C PRO A 92 -1.32 7.56 -9.12
N THR A 93 -2.26 7.42 -8.19
CA THR A 93 -3.45 6.56 -8.31
C THR A 93 -4.16 6.67 -9.66
N ARG A 94 -4.34 7.89 -10.18
CA ARG A 94 -5.05 8.14 -11.45
C ARG A 94 -4.38 7.55 -12.68
N SER A 95 -3.10 7.21 -12.61
CA SER A 95 -2.32 6.60 -13.70
C SER A 95 -2.12 5.09 -13.53
N CYS A 96 -2.47 4.52 -12.38
CA CYS A 96 -2.24 3.09 -12.09
C CYS A 96 -2.92 2.18 -13.12
N GLU A 97 -4.18 2.44 -13.46
CA GLU A 97 -4.95 1.60 -14.39
C GLU A 97 -4.31 1.52 -15.77
N GLU A 98 -3.85 2.64 -16.30
CA GLU A 98 -3.21 2.69 -17.61
C GLU A 98 -1.88 1.92 -17.60
N TYR A 99 -1.01 2.17 -16.61
CA TYR A 99 0.25 1.43 -16.46
C TYR A 99 0.02 -0.06 -16.25
N ALA A 100 -0.94 -0.45 -15.42
CA ALA A 100 -1.23 -1.86 -15.17
C ALA A 100 -1.64 -2.60 -16.45
N LYS A 101 -2.53 -2.02 -17.27
CA LYS A 101 -2.96 -2.60 -18.55
C LYS A 101 -1.81 -2.72 -19.54
N GLN A 102 -1.01 -1.66 -19.69
CA GLN A 102 0.15 -1.68 -20.59
C GLN A 102 1.18 -2.73 -20.20
N ILE A 103 1.47 -2.85 -18.91
CA ILE A 103 2.47 -3.79 -18.39
C ILE A 103 1.96 -5.23 -18.40
N ALA A 104 0.70 -5.46 -18.04
CA ALA A 104 0.08 -6.77 -18.14
C ALA A 104 0.08 -7.31 -19.58
N ALA A 105 -0.10 -6.43 -20.58
CA ALA A 105 0.00 -6.79 -21.99
C ALA A 105 1.41 -7.23 -22.43
N LEU A 106 2.45 -6.93 -21.65
CA LEU A 106 3.82 -7.41 -21.87
C LEU A 106 4.10 -8.78 -21.21
N GLY A 107 3.11 -9.38 -20.55
CA GLY A 107 3.28 -10.65 -19.84
C GLY A 107 3.89 -10.48 -18.45
N ILE A 108 3.86 -9.28 -17.87
CA ILE A 108 4.45 -8.96 -16.56
C ILE A 108 3.32 -8.78 -15.55
N ASN A 109 3.43 -9.41 -14.37
CA ASN A 109 2.48 -9.19 -13.27
C ASN A 109 2.56 -7.75 -12.75
N THR A 110 1.46 -7.23 -12.20
CA THR A 110 1.45 -5.87 -11.62
C THR A 110 0.85 -5.85 -10.22
N VAL A 111 1.35 -4.93 -9.39
CA VAL A 111 0.75 -4.65 -8.09
C VAL A 111 0.71 -3.15 -7.85
N ASP A 112 -0.38 -2.66 -7.27
CA ASP A 112 -0.56 -1.23 -6.98
C ASP A 112 -1.33 -0.97 -5.67
N SER A 113 -1.21 0.25 -5.17
CA SER A 113 -1.95 0.75 -4.00
C SER A 113 -3.06 1.73 -4.39
N PHE A 114 -3.79 1.44 -5.47
CA PHE A 114 -4.93 2.24 -5.93
C PHE A 114 -5.94 2.49 -4.80
N ASP A 115 -6.32 3.76 -4.58
CA ASP A 115 -7.09 4.19 -3.40
C ASP A 115 -8.41 4.93 -3.71
N ILE A 116 -8.85 4.97 -4.97
CA ILE A 116 -10.16 5.52 -5.33
C ILE A 116 -11.23 4.44 -5.11
N HIS A 117 -11.73 4.34 -3.87
CA HIS A 117 -12.62 3.27 -3.40
C HIS A 117 -13.83 3.03 -4.32
N THR A 118 -14.43 4.08 -4.86
CA THR A 118 -15.61 4.00 -5.74
C THR A 118 -15.33 3.35 -7.09
N SER A 119 -14.07 3.28 -7.50
CA SER A 119 -13.65 2.78 -8.82
C SER A 119 -12.96 1.41 -8.76
N ILE A 120 -12.68 0.88 -7.56
CA ILE A 120 -11.93 -0.39 -7.39
C ILE A 120 -12.59 -1.55 -8.14
N VAL A 121 -13.92 -1.68 -8.04
CA VAL A 121 -14.65 -2.81 -8.66
C VAL A 121 -14.57 -2.77 -10.19
N ASP A 122 -14.71 -1.60 -10.78
CA ASP A 122 -14.65 -1.44 -12.24
C ASP A 122 -13.21 -1.61 -12.75
N TYR A 123 -12.25 -1.03 -12.07
CA TYR A 123 -10.82 -1.21 -12.36
C TYR A 123 -10.44 -2.70 -12.31
N ARG A 124 -10.82 -3.41 -11.22
CA ARG A 124 -10.58 -4.85 -11.08
C ARG A 124 -11.18 -5.65 -12.25
N ARG A 125 -12.42 -5.35 -12.65
CA ARG A 125 -13.12 -6.06 -13.71
C ARG A 125 -12.43 -5.88 -15.07
N THR A 126 -12.12 -4.64 -15.41
CA THR A 126 -11.49 -4.32 -16.71
C THR A 126 -10.08 -4.88 -16.81
N LEU A 127 -9.29 -4.79 -15.73
CA LEU A 127 -7.93 -5.32 -15.72
C LEU A 127 -7.89 -6.86 -15.71
N ALA A 128 -8.89 -7.51 -15.09
CA ALA A 128 -8.96 -8.98 -15.07
C ALA A 128 -9.08 -9.60 -16.45
N GLU A 129 -9.76 -8.94 -17.39
CA GLU A 129 -9.87 -9.40 -18.77
C GLU A 129 -8.51 -9.33 -19.48
N GLU A 130 -7.77 -8.24 -19.29
CA GLU A 130 -6.44 -8.07 -19.86
C GLU A 130 -5.45 -9.08 -19.28
N CYS A 131 -5.48 -9.28 -17.96
CA CYS A 131 -4.64 -10.26 -17.28
C CYS A 131 -4.88 -11.70 -17.77
N LYS A 132 -6.15 -12.11 -17.91
CA LYS A 132 -6.49 -13.45 -18.42
C LYS A 132 -6.02 -13.66 -19.85
N LYS A 133 -6.15 -12.64 -20.69
CA LYS A 133 -5.70 -12.69 -22.09
C LYS A 133 -4.20 -12.89 -22.21
N ASN A 134 -3.43 -12.26 -21.31
CA ASN A 134 -1.95 -12.27 -21.37
C ASN A 134 -1.30 -13.26 -20.39
N GLY A 135 -2.09 -14.04 -19.64
CA GLY A 135 -1.57 -15.01 -18.68
C GLY A 135 -0.92 -14.36 -17.44
N THR A 136 -1.28 -13.12 -17.09
CA THR A 136 -0.71 -12.33 -16.00
C THR A 136 -1.63 -12.23 -14.80
N VAL A 137 -1.05 -11.79 -13.68
CA VAL A 137 -1.76 -11.52 -12.43
C VAL A 137 -1.56 -10.05 -12.06
N SER A 138 -2.65 -9.39 -11.70
CA SER A 138 -2.60 -8.06 -11.08
C SER A 138 -3.21 -8.10 -9.68
N VAL A 139 -2.56 -7.45 -8.71
CA VAL A 139 -3.13 -7.23 -7.37
C VAL A 139 -3.25 -5.73 -7.15
N ILE A 140 -4.48 -5.26 -7.11
CA ILE A 140 -4.80 -3.82 -7.00
C ILE A 140 -5.27 -3.45 -5.60
N ALA A 141 -5.28 -2.15 -5.30
CA ALA A 141 -5.74 -1.63 -4.01
C ALA A 141 -5.01 -2.31 -2.83
N ALA A 142 -3.71 -2.52 -2.99
CA ALA A 142 -2.85 -3.26 -2.07
C ALA A 142 -1.91 -2.32 -1.30
N GLY A 143 -2.50 -1.39 -0.57
CA GLY A 143 -1.83 -0.56 0.42
C GLY A 143 -2.11 -1.05 1.84
N TRP A 144 -2.11 -0.11 2.79
CA TRP A 144 -2.59 -0.41 4.13
C TRP A 144 -4.11 -0.16 4.24
N ASP A 145 -4.63 0.89 3.58
CA ASP A 145 -6.05 1.19 3.40
C ASP A 145 -6.30 1.91 2.04
N PRO A 146 -6.97 1.26 1.10
CA PRO A 146 -7.39 -0.15 1.11
C PRO A 146 -6.21 -1.12 1.08
N GLY A 147 -6.37 -2.28 1.72
CA GLY A 147 -5.36 -3.33 1.72
C GLY A 147 -5.31 -4.14 3.01
N SER A 148 -4.26 -3.99 3.82
CA SER A 148 -4.05 -4.82 5.01
C SER A 148 -5.16 -4.68 6.06
N ASP A 149 -5.68 -3.50 6.31
CA ASP A 149 -6.81 -3.30 7.21
C ASP A 149 -8.13 -3.83 6.64
N SER A 150 -8.26 -3.88 5.30
CA SER A 150 -9.40 -4.49 4.63
C SER A 150 -9.49 -5.99 4.90
N ILE A 151 -8.33 -6.68 4.97
CA ILE A 151 -8.26 -8.10 5.38
C ILE A 151 -8.77 -8.25 6.82
N VAL A 152 -8.33 -7.41 7.74
CA VAL A 152 -8.77 -7.43 9.15
C VAL A 152 -10.27 -7.16 9.25
N ARG A 153 -10.80 -6.15 8.53
CA ARG A 153 -12.25 -5.89 8.47
C ARG A 153 -13.04 -7.09 7.96
N THR A 154 -12.54 -7.75 6.93
CA THR A 154 -13.17 -8.94 6.33
C THR A 154 -13.20 -10.09 7.34
N LEU A 155 -12.10 -10.34 8.05
CA LEU A 155 -12.03 -11.35 9.10
C LEU A 155 -13.02 -11.04 10.23
N MET A 156 -13.03 -9.82 10.77
CA MET A 156 -13.95 -9.39 11.83
C MET A 156 -15.41 -9.56 11.39
N GLN A 157 -15.73 -9.22 10.15
CA GLN A 157 -17.09 -9.36 9.61
C GLN A 157 -17.49 -10.82 9.45
N SER A 158 -16.57 -11.70 9.06
CA SER A 158 -16.84 -13.13 8.94
C SER A 158 -17.13 -13.79 10.31
N LEU A 159 -16.45 -13.32 11.36
CA LEU A 159 -16.63 -13.82 12.73
C LEU A 159 -17.95 -13.33 13.37
N ALA A 160 -18.41 -12.13 13.03
CA ALA A 160 -19.68 -11.57 13.48
C ALA A 160 -20.42 -10.92 12.29
N PRO A 161 -21.10 -11.73 11.43
CA PRO A 161 -21.64 -11.25 10.16
C PRO A 161 -22.75 -10.21 10.29
N LYS A 162 -23.51 -10.23 11.40
CA LYS A 162 -24.52 -9.22 11.70
C LYS A 162 -23.96 -8.23 12.72
N GLY A 163 -24.05 -6.92 12.44
CA GLY A 163 -23.59 -5.89 13.37
C GLY A 163 -23.04 -4.67 12.68
N LEU A 164 -22.31 -3.84 13.44
CA LEU A 164 -21.76 -2.57 13.02
C LEU A 164 -20.22 -2.60 13.07
N SER A 165 -19.60 -1.93 12.11
CA SER A 165 -18.17 -1.67 12.15
C SER A 165 -17.93 -0.17 12.18
N TYR A 166 -16.97 0.25 12.99
CA TYR A 166 -16.46 1.61 13.03
C TYR A 166 -14.99 1.60 12.63
N THR A 167 -14.64 2.46 11.68
CA THR A 167 -13.26 2.67 11.24
C THR A 167 -12.85 4.08 11.60
N ASN A 168 -11.98 4.22 12.60
CA ASN A 168 -11.46 5.51 13.05
C ASN A 168 -10.02 5.64 12.55
N PHE A 169 -9.85 6.40 11.47
CA PHE A 169 -8.52 6.67 10.91
C PHE A 169 -7.80 7.78 11.67
N GLY A 170 -6.49 7.65 11.83
CA GLY A 170 -5.64 8.62 12.49
C GLY A 170 -5.39 8.33 13.97
N PRO A 171 -4.74 9.29 14.67
CA PRO A 171 -4.21 10.53 14.07
C PRO A 171 -3.07 10.24 13.10
N GLY A 172 -2.98 11.05 12.03
CA GLY A 172 -1.85 10.90 11.13
C GLY A 172 -2.02 11.51 9.74
N MET A 173 -0.93 11.50 8.99
CA MET A 173 -0.83 12.10 7.67
C MET A 173 -1.55 11.28 6.61
N SER A 174 -2.48 11.91 5.89
CA SER A 174 -3.12 11.34 4.70
C SER A 174 -2.38 11.74 3.44
N MET A 175 -1.79 10.76 2.74
CA MET A 175 -1.02 11.02 1.51
C MET A 175 -1.90 11.56 0.39
N GLY A 176 -3.04 10.93 0.10
CA GLY A 176 -3.96 11.35 -0.96
C GLY A 176 -4.49 12.77 -0.76
N HIS A 177 -4.94 13.10 0.46
CA HIS A 177 -5.38 14.45 0.80
C HIS A 177 -4.26 15.48 0.69
N SER A 178 -3.04 15.14 1.14
CA SER A 178 -1.88 16.04 1.04
C SER A 178 -1.52 16.32 -0.43
N VAL A 179 -1.55 15.30 -1.30
CA VAL A 179 -1.33 15.46 -2.75
C VAL A 179 -2.42 16.33 -3.37
N CYS A 180 -3.67 16.12 -3.01
CA CYS A 180 -4.80 16.95 -3.47
C CYS A 180 -4.59 18.42 -3.10
N VAL A 181 -4.19 18.72 -1.87
CA VAL A 181 -3.95 20.12 -1.44
C VAL A 181 -2.78 20.73 -2.20
N ARG A 182 -1.67 20.01 -2.38
CA ARG A 182 -0.52 20.48 -3.16
C ARG A 182 -0.82 20.82 -4.62
N SER A 183 -1.89 20.26 -5.17
CA SER A 183 -2.31 20.58 -6.55
C SER A 183 -3.16 21.85 -6.66
N LYS A 184 -3.49 22.54 -5.56
CA LYS A 184 -4.28 23.76 -5.57
C LYS A 184 -3.40 24.97 -5.90
N GLU A 185 -3.97 25.91 -6.65
CA GLU A 185 -3.32 27.20 -6.95
C GLU A 185 -2.99 27.95 -5.66
N GLY A 186 -1.82 28.55 -5.58
CA GLY A 186 -1.32 29.28 -4.42
C GLY A 186 -0.75 28.42 -3.29
N VAL A 187 -0.65 27.09 -3.48
CA VAL A 187 -0.05 26.18 -2.51
C VAL A 187 1.34 25.74 -2.99
N LYS A 188 2.36 26.10 -2.23
CA LYS A 188 3.75 25.68 -2.46
C LYS A 188 4.01 24.25 -1.93
N ASP A 189 3.54 23.95 -0.72
CA ASP A 189 3.56 22.61 -0.13
C ASP A 189 2.42 22.44 0.87
N ALA A 190 2.04 21.20 1.19
CA ALA A 190 0.95 20.93 2.11
C ALA A 190 1.06 19.58 2.81
N LEU A 191 0.51 19.54 4.02
CA LEU A 191 0.31 18.36 4.84
C LEU A 191 -1.14 18.32 5.33
N SER A 192 -1.86 17.21 5.07
CA SER A 192 -3.20 16.99 5.61
C SER A 192 -3.17 15.88 6.65
N MET A 193 -3.56 16.20 7.88
CA MET A 193 -3.67 15.26 8.99
C MET A 193 -5.12 14.82 9.16
N THR A 194 -5.32 13.52 9.32
CA THR A 194 -6.60 12.91 9.69
C THR A 194 -6.65 12.76 11.20
N ILE A 195 -7.67 13.34 11.84
CA ILE A 195 -7.90 13.24 13.28
C ILE A 195 -9.22 12.52 13.50
N PRO A 196 -9.26 11.36 14.19
CA PRO A 196 -10.49 10.67 14.47
C PRO A 196 -11.34 11.44 15.50
N LYS A 197 -12.66 11.47 15.25
CA LYS A 197 -13.67 12.01 16.18
C LYS A 197 -14.46 10.89 16.88
N GLY A 198 -14.21 9.64 16.49
CA GLY A 198 -14.96 8.47 16.91
C GLY A 198 -16.08 8.10 15.92
N GLU A 199 -16.58 6.89 16.06
CA GLU A 199 -17.73 6.37 15.28
C GLU A 199 -17.57 6.46 13.75
N GLY A 200 -16.30 6.45 13.26
CA GLY A 200 -15.98 6.57 11.83
C GLY A 200 -16.00 8.01 11.30
N LEU A 201 -16.16 9.00 12.17
CA LEU A 201 -16.09 10.41 11.81
C LEU A 201 -14.67 10.95 11.95
N HIS A 202 -14.30 11.88 11.06
CA HIS A 202 -12.95 12.44 10.99
C HIS A 202 -12.98 13.96 10.89
N ARG A 203 -11.85 14.56 11.27
CA ARG A 203 -11.53 15.97 11.05
C ARG A 203 -10.24 16.03 10.24
N ARG A 204 -10.14 16.99 9.31
CA ARG A 204 -8.94 17.28 8.55
C ARG A 204 -8.27 18.53 9.10
N MET A 205 -7.03 18.39 9.55
CA MET A 205 -6.16 19.49 9.94
C MET A 205 -5.14 19.66 8.80
N VAL A 206 -5.29 20.73 8.01
CA VAL A 206 -4.50 20.96 6.79
C VAL A 206 -3.53 22.09 7.04
N TYR A 207 -2.25 21.81 6.88
CA TYR A 207 -1.17 22.78 6.99
C TYR A 207 -0.66 23.09 5.58
N VAL A 208 -0.63 24.38 5.21
CA VAL A 208 -0.24 24.83 3.88
C VAL A 208 0.92 25.82 3.95
N GLU A 209 1.94 25.61 3.14
CA GLU A 209 2.94 26.61 2.80
C GLU A 209 2.43 27.33 1.55
N LEU A 210 2.16 28.62 1.67
CA LEU A 210 1.59 29.43 0.59
C LEU A 210 2.68 29.89 -0.37
N GLU A 211 2.33 30.03 -1.64
CA GLU A 211 3.12 30.77 -2.63
C GLU A 211 3.07 32.27 -2.32
N GLU A 212 4.05 33.01 -2.86
CA GLU A 212 4.13 34.47 -2.67
C GLU A 212 2.88 35.15 -3.24
N GLY A 213 2.20 35.96 -2.43
CA GLY A 213 1.00 36.68 -2.81
C GLY A 213 -0.31 35.86 -2.71
N ALA A 214 -0.27 34.58 -2.43
CA ALA A 214 -1.45 33.74 -2.24
C ALA A 214 -2.16 34.08 -0.92
N LYS A 215 -3.50 34.01 -0.93
CA LYS A 215 -4.34 34.27 0.25
C LYS A 215 -4.86 32.96 0.84
N LEU A 216 -4.77 32.83 2.15
CA LEU A 216 -5.23 31.62 2.87
C LEU A 216 -6.74 31.40 2.67
N GLU A 217 -7.52 32.44 2.58
CA GLU A 217 -8.98 32.38 2.39
C GLU A 217 -9.33 31.70 1.07
N ASP A 218 -8.66 32.08 -0.03
CA ASP A 218 -8.91 31.53 -1.38
C ASP A 218 -8.49 30.04 -1.45
N VAL A 219 -7.31 29.71 -0.91
CA VAL A 219 -6.81 28.36 -0.80
C VAL A 219 -7.75 27.50 0.06
N THR A 220 -8.21 28.04 1.20
CA THR A 220 -9.16 27.33 2.08
C THR A 220 -10.47 27.02 1.38
N ALA A 221 -11.01 27.98 0.61
CA ALA A 221 -12.23 27.76 -0.15
C ALA A 221 -12.05 26.67 -1.22
N ALA A 222 -10.93 26.69 -1.94
CA ALA A 222 -10.61 25.68 -2.96
C ALA A 222 -10.42 24.27 -2.36
N ILE A 223 -9.82 24.17 -1.17
CA ILE A 223 -9.67 22.89 -0.47
C ILE A 223 -11.04 22.36 -0.04
N LYS A 224 -11.86 23.16 0.63
CA LYS A 224 -13.17 22.72 1.14
C LYS A 224 -14.17 22.34 0.04
N ALA A 225 -14.01 22.90 -1.16
CA ALA A 225 -14.84 22.56 -2.32
C ALA A 225 -14.46 21.24 -2.99
N ASP A 226 -13.26 20.68 -2.68
CA ASP A 226 -12.80 19.44 -3.30
C ASP A 226 -13.55 18.23 -2.70
N PRO A 227 -13.93 17.23 -3.51
CA PRO A 227 -14.59 16.00 -3.04
C PRO A 227 -13.84 15.24 -1.95
N TYR A 228 -12.50 15.35 -1.88
CA TYR A 228 -11.70 14.76 -0.81
C TYR A 228 -12.00 15.36 0.58
N PHE A 229 -12.53 16.60 0.64
CA PHE A 229 -12.73 17.34 1.88
C PHE A 229 -14.19 17.69 2.17
N SER A 230 -15.08 17.59 1.18
CA SER A 230 -16.45 18.08 1.25
C SER A 230 -17.30 17.42 2.36
N ASN A 231 -16.96 16.21 2.76
CA ASN A 231 -17.71 15.44 3.78
C ASN A 231 -17.07 15.50 5.17
N ASP A 232 -15.87 16.09 5.30
CA ASP A 232 -15.14 16.15 6.56
C ASP A 232 -15.08 17.57 7.12
N GLU A 233 -15.11 17.69 8.45
CA GLU A 233 -14.78 18.94 9.12
C GLU A 233 -13.31 19.30 8.81
N THR A 234 -13.09 20.39 8.07
CA THR A 234 -11.77 20.77 7.57
C THR A 234 -11.33 22.12 8.09
N HIS A 235 -10.16 22.16 8.71
CA HIS A 235 -9.47 23.37 9.17
C HIS A 235 -8.14 23.51 8.42
N VAL A 236 -7.88 24.71 7.90
CA VAL A 236 -6.69 25.03 7.12
C VAL A 236 -5.85 26.09 7.82
N PHE A 237 -4.54 25.85 7.94
CA PHE A 237 -3.59 26.72 8.62
C PHE A 237 -2.41 27.01 7.71
N ALA A 238 -2.04 28.29 7.59
CA ALA A 238 -0.79 28.65 6.95
C ALA A 238 0.39 28.37 7.90
N VAL A 239 1.44 27.79 7.36
CA VAL A 239 2.70 27.55 8.08
C VAL A 239 3.89 28.10 7.29
N PRO A 240 4.97 28.53 7.95
CA PRO A 240 6.16 29.02 7.26
C PRO A 240 6.88 27.94 6.43
N SER A 241 6.78 26.68 6.85
CA SER A 241 7.32 25.51 6.14
C SER A 241 6.57 24.25 6.56
N VAL A 242 6.17 23.45 5.57
CA VAL A 242 5.57 22.13 5.82
C VAL A 242 6.59 21.15 6.39
N ASP A 243 7.87 21.31 6.08
CA ASP A 243 8.94 20.47 6.64
C ASP A 243 8.99 20.54 8.17
N ALA A 244 8.67 21.71 8.76
CA ALA A 244 8.67 21.89 10.21
C ALA A 244 7.54 21.12 10.93
N VAL A 245 6.51 20.71 10.21
CA VAL A 245 5.35 19.97 10.75
C VAL A 245 5.18 18.61 10.07
N ARG A 246 6.17 18.16 9.31
CA ARG A 246 6.12 16.90 8.55
C ARG A 246 5.94 15.71 9.49
N ASP A 247 4.92 14.94 9.18
CA ASP A 247 4.64 13.66 9.84
C ASP A 247 4.32 12.61 8.76
N MET A 248 4.85 11.41 8.91
CA MET A 248 4.60 10.26 8.03
C MET A 248 3.83 9.16 8.77
N GLY A 249 3.52 9.40 10.03
CA GLY A 249 2.72 8.49 10.84
C GLY A 249 1.25 8.51 10.43
N HIS A 250 0.61 7.37 10.58
CA HIS A 250 -0.83 7.21 10.46
C HIS A 250 -1.29 6.04 11.32
N GLY A 251 -2.58 5.85 11.44
CA GLY A 251 -3.12 4.73 12.17
C GLY A 251 -4.60 4.50 11.86
N VAL A 252 -5.09 3.40 12.38
CA VAL A 252 -6.51 3.06 12.35
C VAL A 252 -6.90 2.31 13.62
N HIS A 253 -8.08 2.59 14.14
CA HIS A 253 -8.75 1.79 15.14
C HIS A 253 -10.05 1.24 14.55
N LEU A 254 -10.07 -0.07 14.30
CA LEU A 254 -11.23 -0.81 13.82
C LEU A 254 -11.97 -1.39 15.01
N THR A 255 -13.28 -1.20 15.04
CA THR A 255 -14.18 -1.85 16.02
C THR A 255 -15.28 -2.57 15.27
N ARG A 256 -15.46 -3.87 15.55
CA ARG A 256 -16.62 -4.65 15.12
C ARG A 256 -17.44 -5.06 16.32
N LYS A 257 -18.73 -4.73 16.31
CA LYS A 257 -19.72 -5.12 17.31
C LYS A 257 -20.81 -5.91 16.63
N GLY A 258 -21.08 -7.15 17.07
CA GLY A 258 -22.00 -7.96 16.31
C GLY A 258 -22.44 -9.27 16.94
N VAL A 259 -22.93 -10.13 16.07
CA VAL A 259 -23.56 -11.41 16.42
C VAL A 259 -22.86 -12.54 15.70
N SER A 260 -22.39 -13.54 16.44
CA SER A 260 -21.88 -14.81 15.92
C SER A 260 -22.98 -15.88 16.09
N GLY A 261 -23.47 -16.39 14.96
CA GLY A 261 -24.65 -17.27 14.96
C GLY A 261 -25.88 -16.56 15.52
N LYS A 262 -26.30 -16.92 16.74
CA LYS A 262 -27.38 -16.28 17.49
C LYS A 262 -26.89 -15.53 18.73
N THR A 263 -25.60 -15.61 19.05
CA THR A 263 -25.00 -15.03 20.25
C THR A 263 -24.58 -13.58 19.97
N GLN A 264 -25.18 -12.66 20.70
CA GLN A 264 -24.93 -11.23 20.64
C GLN A 264 -23.66 -10.82 21.42
N ASN A 265 -23.33 -9.54 21.36
CA ASN A 265 -22.26 -8.89 22.13
C ASN A 265 -20.84 -9.36 21.81
N GLN A 266 -20.60 -9.90 20.61
CA GLN A 266 -19.24 -10.04 20.11
C GLN A 266 -18.64 -8.65 19.86
N ARG A 267 -17.47 -8.40 20.43
CA ARG A 267 -16.71 -7.18 20.21
C ARG A 267 -15.27 -7.52 19.87
N MET A 268 -14.83 -7.03 18.74
CA MET A 268 -13.47 -7.19 18.25
C MET A 268 -12.88 -5.81 17.97
N GLU A 269 -11.62 -5.63 18.35
CA GLU A 269 -10.90 -4.40 18.12
C GLU A 269 -9.53 -4.71 17.52
N PHE A 270 -9.10 -3.84 16.63
CA PHE A 270 -7.76 -3.88 16.05
C PHE A 270 -7.24 -2.45 15.95
N THR A 271 -6.03 -2.23 16.43
CA THR A 271 -5.36 -0.93 16.35
C THR A 271 -4.04 -1.09 15.62
N MET A 272 -3.77 -0.19 14.69
CA MET A 272 -2.53 -0.12 13.95
C MET A 272 -1.99 1.31 13.95
N SER A 273 -0.69 1.44 14.22
CA SER A 273 0.06 2.70 14.09
C SER A 273 1.28 2.43 13.21
N ILE A 274 1.46 3.23 12.18
CA ILE A 274 2.38 2.93 11.07
C ILE A 274 3.10 4.18 10.57
N ASN A 275 4.23 3.96 9.91
CA ASN A 275 4.74 4.88 8.91
C ASN A 275 4.02 4.58 7.59
N ASN A 276 3.19 5.50 7.11
CA ASN A 276 2.25 5.30 6.02
C ASN A 276 2.93 4.81 4.72
N PRO A 277 3.91 5.53 4.13
CA PRO A 277 4.53 5.07 2.88
C PRO A 277 5.40 3.82 3.06
N ALA A 278 6.01 3.62 4.22
CA ALA A 278 6.85 2.45 4.47
C ALA A 278 6.02 1.17 4.52
N LEU A 279 4.88 1.18 5.24
CA LEU A 279 4.00 0.01 5.27
C LEU A 279 3.42 -0.27 3.89
N THR A 280 2.98 0.76 3.15
CA THR A 280 2.48 0.59 1.77
C THR A 280 3.54 -0.05 0.87
N GLY A 281 4.79 0.42 0.93
CA GLY A 281 5.90 -0.18 0.18
C GLY A 281 6.12 -1.66 0.53
N GLN A 282 6.09 -2.00 1.82
CA GLN A 282 6.21 -3.39 2.28
C GLN A 282 5.04 -4.26 1.82
N VAL A 283 3.81 -3.75 1.89
CA VAL A 283 2.61 -4.47 1.41
C VAL A 283 2.72 -4.76 -0.08
N LEU A 284 3.16 -3.80 -0.89
CA LEU A 284 3.35 -3.99 -2.34
C LEU A 284 4.35 -5.11 -2.64
N VAL A 285 5.46 -5.22 -1.91
CA VAL A 285 6.41 -6.33 -2.05
C VAL A 285 5.76 -7.66 -1.67
N ASN A 286 4.99 -7.70 -0.59
CA ASN A 286 4.31 -8.92 -0.15
C ASN A 286 3.26 -9.40 -1.16
N VAL A 287 2.47 -8.50 -1.74
CA VAL A 287 1.49 -8.90 -2.77
C VAL A 287 2.14 -9.17 -4.13
N ALA A 288 3.31 -8.59 -4.42
CA ALA A 288 4.12 -8.99 -5.57
C ALA A 288 4.54 -10.46 -5.45
N ARG A 289 4.98 -10.89 -4.25
CA ARG A 289 5.24 -12.32 -3.96
C ARG A 289 3.98 -13.17 -4.14
N ALA A 290 2.86 -12.74 -3.57
CA ALA A 290 1.59 -13.45 -3.66
C ALA A 290 1.10 -13.58 -5.10
N SER A 291 1.34 -12.58 -5.97
CA SER A 291 0.92 -12.61 -7.37
C SER A 291 1.52 -13.78 -8.14
N MET A 292 2.72 -14.25 -7.76
CA MET A 292 3.39 -15.39 -8.38
C MET A 292 2.69 -16.73 -8.10
N ARG A 293 1.74 -16.75 -7.17
CA ARG A 293 1.01 -17.97 -6.74
C ARG A 293 -0.45 -17.98 -7.17
N GLN A 294 -0.93 -16.89 -7.82
CA GLN A 294 -2.31 -16.78 -8.25
C GLN A 294 -2.49 -17.24 -9.71
N GLN A 295 -3.73 -17.60 -10.07
CA GLN A 295 -4.11 -17.84 -11.45
C GLN A 295 -4.26 -16.50 -12.20
N PRO A 296 -4.08 -16.48 -13.54
CA PRO A 296 -4.24 -15.26 -14.33
C PRO A 296 -5.56 -14.53 -14.06
N GLY A 297 -5.47 -13.25 -13.70
CA GLY A 297 -6.61 -12.42 -13.33
C GLY A 297 -6.22 -11.18 -12.53
N CYS A 298 -7.21 -10.45 -12.06
CA CYS A 298 -7.01 -9.28 -11.21
C CYS A 298 -7.72 -9.49 -9.86
N TYR A 299 -7.02 -9.18 -8.78
CA TYR A 299 -7.42 -9.44 -7.40
C TYR A 299 -7.24 -8.20 -6.53
N THR A 300 -8.01 -8.11 -5.46
CA THR A 300 -7.72 -7.27 -4.30
C THR A 300 -7.11 -8.13 -3.19
N MET A 301 -6.49 -7.52 -2.18
CA MET A 301 -5.85 -8.28 -1.09
C MET A 301 -6.82 -9.20 -0.33
N VAL A 302 -8.12 -8.86 -0.25
CA VAL A 302 -9.11 -9.70 0.46
C VAL A 302 -9.45 -11.00 -0.27
N GLU A 303 -9.05 -11.13 -1.52
CA GLU A 303 -9.31 -12.32 -2.37
C GLU A 303 -8.13 -13.30 -2.39
N ILE A 304 -6.95 -12.89 -1.90
CA ILE A 304 -5.74 -13.72 -1.91
C ILE A 304 -5.53 -14.35 -0.53
N PRO A 305 -5.06 -15.61 -0.46
CA PRO A 305 -4.64 -16.20 0.81
C PRO A 305 -3.52 -15.37 1.45
N VAL A 306 -3.71 -14.93 2.70
CA VAL A 306 -2.72 -14.10 3.41
C VAL A 306 -1.36 -14.79 3.51
N ILE A 307 -1.35 -16.11 3.62
CA ILE A 307 -0.13 -16.92 3.67
C ILE A 307 0.74 -16.77 2.40
N ASP A 308 0.14 -16.46 1.23
CA ASP A 308 0.88 -16.26 -0.02
C ASP A 308 1.73 -14.98 -0.02
N MET A 309 1.42 -14.05 0.89
CA MET A 309 2.20 -12.81 1.09
C MET A 309 3.50 -13.04 1.88
N LEU A 310 3.64 -14.20 2.52
CA LEU A 310 4.81 -14.54 3.32
C LEU A 310 5.88 -15.23 2.46
N ALA A 311 7.13 -14.93 2.75
CA ALA A 311 8.26 -15.64 2.18
C ALA A 311 8.38 -17.05 2.79
N GLY A 312 8.73 -18.03 1.96
CA GLY A 312 8.98 -19.42 2.38
C GLY A 312 8.00 -20.43 1.83
N GLU A 313 8.28 -21.70 2.13
CA GLU A 313 7.45 -22.82 1.73
C GLU A 313 6.16 -22.89 2.54
N ARG A 314 5.03 -23.19 1.87
CA ARG A 314 3.69 -23.16 2.47
C ARG A 314 3.57 -24.10 3.69
N GLU A 315 4.14 -25.30 3.62
CA GLU A 315 4.06 -26.27 4.72
C GLU A 315 4.84 -25.80 5.95
N ASP A 316 6.02 -25.20 5.74
CA ASP A 316 6.84 -24.63 6.82
C ASP A 316 6.11 -23.44 7.48
N LEU A 317 5.46 -22.60 6.68
CA LEU A 317 4.67 -21.47 7.19
C LEU A 317 3.45 -21.95 8.00
N ILE A 318 2.73 -22.96 7.53
CA ILE A 318 1.59 -23.56 8.27
C ILE A 318 2.08 -24.12 9.59
N ALA A 319 3.16 -24.90 9.59
CA ALA A 319 3.71 -25.49 10.81
C ALA A 319 4.15 -24.44 11.86
N HIS A 320 4.52 -23.22 11.39
CA HIS A 320 4.93 -22.13 12.27
C HIS A 320 3.74 -21.30 12.79
N LEU A 321 2.71 -21.09 11.97
CA LEU A 321 1.61 -20.18 12.26
C LEU A 321 0.41 -20.86 12.94
N VAL A 322 0.25 -22.15 12.78
CA VAL A 322 -0.85 -22.96 13.31
C VAL A 322 -0.32 -23.98 14.32
#